data_c9177fac0474a9db9109f36e5a43cc86
#
_entry.id   c9177fac0474a9db9109f36e5a43cc86
#
_cell.length_a   1.000
_cell.length_b   1.000
_cell.length_c   1.000
_cell.angle_alpha   90.00
_cell.angle_beta   90.00
_cell.angle_gamma   90.00
#
_symmetry.space_group_name_H-M   'P 1'
#
loop_
_entity.id
_entity.type
_entity.pdbx_description
1 polymer ?
#
loop_
_entity_poly.entity_id
_entity_poly.type
_entity_poly.pdbx_seq_one_letter_code
_entity_poly.pdbx_strand_id
1 'polypeptide(L)'
;MKKARYNELKRILEERRAEILSEVHDKVRDVRKENATVPQQGVRDEAESSEADIQEDIEFALLQMKAETLKKIGDALMLLDNDSFGECYECGDEISAQRLRALPFAVRCKYCEEKRESETKIDKTNGQPRSTISLFLDHPN
;
A
#
# COMPACT_ATOMS: atom_id res chain seq x y z
N MET A 1 8.70 -18.61 -17.58
CA MET A 1 8.79 -18.83 -16.11
C MET A 1 8.59 -20.31 -15.79
N LYS A 2 9.35 -20.83 -14.88
CA LYS A 2 9.17 -22.22 -14.44
C LYS A 2 7.86 -22.36 -13.68
N LYS A 3 7.17 -23.48 -13.92
CA LYS A 3 5.87 -23.74 -13.31
C LYS A 3 5.91 -23.68 -11.78
N ALA A 4 6.97 -24.18 -11.18
CA ALA A 4 7.13 -24.15 -9.73
C ALA A 4 7.18 -22.70 -9.20
N ARG A 5 7.90 -21.83 -9.89
CA ARG A 5 7.99 -20.43 -9.52
C ARG A 5 6.65 -19.72 -9.70
N TYR A 6 5.96 -19.99 -10.80
CA TYR A 6 4.63 -19.46 -11.04
C TYR A 6 3.68 -19.83 -9.90
N ASN A 7 3.64 -21.11 -9.53
CA ASN A 7 2.76 -21.57 -8.47
C ASN A 7 3.10 -20.94 -7.12
N GLU A 8 4.39 -20.79 -6.82
CA GLU A 8 4.83 -20.17 -5.58
C GLU A 8 4.42 -18.69 -5.54
N LEU A 9 4.66 -17.95 -6.59
CA LEU A 9 4.32 -16.52 -6.65
C LEU A 9 2.81 -16.32 -6.58
N LYS A 10 2.06 -17.15 -7.27
CA LYS A 10 0.61 -17.11 -7.25
C LYS A 10 0.08 -17.35 -5.84
N ARG A 11 0.63 -18.36 -5.15
CA ARG A 11 0.25 -18.66 -3.78
C ARG A 11 0.51 -17.49 -2.85
N ILE A 12 1.69 -16.86 -2.96
CA ILE A 12 2.05 -15.70 -2.14
C ILE A 12 1.05 -14.57 -2.33
N LEU A 13 0.73 -14.25 -3.58
CA LEU A 13 -0.20 -13.17 -3.91
C LEU A 13 -1.62 -13.47 -3.41
N GLU A 14 -2.09 -14.69 -3.61
CA GLU A 14 -3.43 -15.08 -3.18
C GLU A 14 -3.57 -15.12 -1.67
N GLU A 15 -2.55 -15.62 -0.96
CA GLU A 15 -2.54 -15.61 0.50
C GLU A 15 -2.59 -14.19 1.05
N ARG A 16 -1.78 -13.30 0.49
CA ARG A 16 -1.77 -11.91 0.92
C ARG A 16 -3.09 -11.22 0.64
N ARG A 17 -3.67 -11.50 -0.51
CA ARG A 17 -4.98 -10.97 -0.87
C ARG A 17 -6.05 -11.42 0.12
N ALA A 18 -6.05 -12.70 0.46
CA ALA A 18 -7.01 -13.26 1.42
C ALA A 18 -6.87 -12.61 2.80
N GLU A 19 -5.64 -12.41 3.28
CA GLU A 19 -5.38 -11.75 4.54
C GLU A 19 -5.97 -10.34 4.56
N ILE A 20 -5.71 -9.56 3.52
CA ILE A 20 -6.18 -8.18 3.43
C ILE A 20 -7.71 -8.13 3.34
N LEU A 21 -8.29 -9.02 2.53
CA LEU A 21 -9.76 -9.10 2.42
C LEU A 21 -10.40 -9.43 3.76
N SER A 22 -9.81 -10.34 4.52
CA SER A 22 -10.30 -10.69 5.85
C SER A 22 -10.24 -9.49 6.80
N GLU A 23 -9.13 -8.76 6.78
CA GLU A 23 -8.97 -7.56 7.60
C GLU A 23 -9.99 -6.48 7.25
N VAL A 24 -10.24 -6.27 5.96
CA VAL A 24 -11.24 -5.30 5.49
C VAL A 24 -12.64 -5.72 5.91
N HIS A 25 -12.96 -6.99 5.75
CA HIS A 25 -14.27 -7.52 6.18
C HIS A 25 -14.50 -7.32 7.67
N ASP A 26 -13.51 -7.64 8.49
CA ASP A 26 -13.61 -7.49 9.93
C ASP A 26 -13.80 -6.02 10.32
N LYS A 27 -13.08 -5.14 9.68
CA LYS A 27 -13.17 -3.70 9.95
C LYS A 27 -14.52 -3.13 9.56
N VAL A 28 -15.04 -3.50 8.40
CA VAL A 28 -16.36 -3.05 7.94
C VAL A 28 -17.45 -3.54 8.89
N ARG A 29 -17.34 -4.80 9.33
CA ARG A 29 -18.30 -5.36 10.28
C ARG A 29 -18.27 -4.63 11.60
N ASP A 30 -17.09 -4.30 12.12
CA ASP A 30 -16.94 -3.57 13.37
C ASP A 30 -17.54 -2.17 13.28
N VAL A 31 -17.32 -1.47 12.18
CA VAL A 31 -17.90 -0.15 11.95
C VAL A 31 -19.42 -0.23 11.90
N ARG A 32 -19.97 -1.25 11.26
CA ARG A 32 -21.42 -1.45 11.21
C ARG A 32 -22.00 -1.71 12.60
N LYS A 33 -21.32 -2.49 13.42
CA LYS A 33 -21.74 -2.77 14.79
C LYS A 33 -21.73 -1.51 15.63
N GLU A 34 -20.68 -0.72 15.54
CA GLU A 34 -20.57 0.54 16.26
C GLU A 34 -21.71 1.48 15.89
N ASN A 35 -22.01 1.61 14.62
CA ASN A 35 -23.11 2.45 14.14
C ASN A 35 -24.47 1.96 14.61
N ALA A 36 -24.63 0.63 14.72
CA ALA A 36 -25.90 0.05 15.17
C ALA A 36 -26.10 0.19 16.67
N THR A 37 -25.02 0.24 17.44
CA THR A 37 -25.10 0.28 18.90
C THR A 37 -24.97 1.67 19.50
N VAL A 38 -24.52 2.66 18.75
CA VAL A 38 -24.40 4.03 19.23
C VAL A 38 -25.77 4.65 19.39
N PRO A 39 -26.15 5.09 20.60
CA PRO A 39 -27.42 5.78 20.78
C PRO A 39 -27.41 7.11 20.03
N GLN A 40 -28.41 7.32 19.21
CA GLN A 40 -28.50 8.55 18.42
C GLN A 40 -28.90 9.75 19.24
N GLN A 41 -29.24 9.54 20.49
CA GLN A 41 -29.75 10.59 21.36
C GLN A 41 -28.70 11.17 22.29
N GLY A 42 -27.52 10.65 22.30
CA GLY A 42 -26.43 11.15 23.15
C GLY A 42 -25.91 12.48 22.64
N VAL A 43 -25.96 13.50 23.48
CA VAL A 43 -25.29 14.74 23.18
C VAL A 43 -23.81 14.53 23.43
N ARG A 44 -23.04 14.54 22.37
CA ARG A 44 -21.59 14.48 22.48
C ARG A 44 -21.08 15.90 22.68
N ASP A 45 -20.11 16.08 23.58
CA ASP A 45 -19.43 17.35 23.63
C ASP A 45 -18.49 17.49 22.40
N GLU A 46 -17.99 18.68 22.16
CA GLU A 46 -17.16 18.95 20.99
C GLU A 46 -15.86 18.11 20.98
N ALA A 47 -15.27 17.88 22.15
CA ALA A 47 -14.04 17.10 22.25
C ALA A 47 -14.27 15.65 21.85
N GLU A 48 -15.34 15.02 22.33
CA GLU A 48 -15.69 13.65 21.98
C GLU A 48 -16.01 13.51 20.49
N SER A 49 -16.74 14.49 19.94
CA SER A 49 -17.08 14.49 18.52
C SER A 49 -15.82 14.63 17.66
N SER A 50 -14.88 15.50 18.05
CA SER A 50 -13.63 15.70 17.33
C SER A 50 -12.76 14.45 17.34
N GLU A 51 -12.66 13.77 18.48
CA GLU A 51 -11.92 12.50 18.58
C GLU A 51 -12.54 11.43 17.71
N ALA A 52 -13.86 11.32 17.72
CA ALA A 52 -14.57 10.36 16.89
C ALA A 52 -14.35 10.63 15.41
N ASP A 53 -14.38 11.89 14.99
CA ASP A 53 -14.16 12.30 13.61
C ASP A 53 -12.72 11.97 13.15
N ILE A 54 -11.74 12.25 14.00
CA ILE A 54 -10.34 11.92 13.72
C ILE A 54 -10.17 10.42 13.58
N GLN A 55 -10.79 9.64 14.46
CA GLN A 55 -10.72 8.19 14.42
C GLN A 55 -11.34 7.64 13.14
N GLU A 56 -12.49 8.15 12.73
CA GLU A 56 -13.12 7.77 11.47
C GLU A 56 -12.25 8.08 10.27
N ASP A 57 -11.60 9.25 10.27
CA ASP A 57 -10.70 9.64 9.18
C ASP A 57 -9.52 8.71 9.08
N ILE A 58 -8.92 8.32 10.21
CA ILE A 58 -7.80 7.39 10.24
C ILE A 58 -8.25 6.02 9.72
N GLU A 59 -9.38 5.52 10.17
CA GLU A 59 -9.90 4.23 9.74
C GLU A 59 -10.20 4.22 8.24
N PHE A 60 -10.79 5.29 7.74
CA PHE A 60 -11.06 5.44 6.31
C PHE A 60 -9.77 5.43 5.49
N ALA A 61 -8.76 6.17 5.95
CA ALA A 61 -7.47 6.21 5.28
C ALA A 61 -6.81 4.82 5.24
N LEU A 62 -6.89 4.06 6.34
CA LEU A 62 -6.37 2.70 6.39
C LEU A 62 -7.09 1.78 5.41
N LEU A 63 -8.42 1.90 5.32
CA LEU A 63 -9.20 1.11 4.36
C LEU A 63 -8.85 1.45 2.93
N GLN A 64 -8.61 2.72 2.64
CA GLN A 64 -8.15 3.13 1.30
C GLN A 64 -6.79 2.55 0.96
N MET A 65 -5.85 2.54 1.90
CA MET A 65 -4.53 1.94 1.70
C MET A 65 -4.64 0.44 1.41
N LYS A 66 -5.52 -0.25 2.13
CA LYS A 66 -5.76 -1.68 1.90
C LYS A 66 -6.39 -1.93 0.54
N ALA A 67 -7.33 -1.09 0.12
CA ALA A 67 -7.95 -1.19 -1.19
C ALA A 67 -6.92 -0.99 -2.32
N GLU A 68 -6.01 -0.04 -2.16
CA GLU A 68 -4.93 0.18 -3.11
C GLU A 68 -4.00 -1.01 -3.19
N THR A 69 -3.66 -1.60 -2.04
CA THR A 69 -2.83 -2.81 -1.99
C THR A 69 -3.51 -3.98 -2.69
N LEU A 70 -4.82 -4.16 -2.48
CA LEU A 70 -5.60 -5.19 -3.16
C LEU A 70 -5.56 -5.00 -4.67
N LYS A 71 -5.66 -3.78 -5.13
CA LYS A 71 -5.56 -3.46 -6.55
C LYS A 71 -4.19 -3.83 -7.10
N LYS A 72 -3.12 -3.49 -6.38
CA LYS A 72 -1.75 -3.83 -6.78
C LYS A 72 -1.54 -5.34 -6.86
N ILE A 73 -2.12 -6.09 -5.92
CA ILE A 73 -2.06 -7.56 -5.94
C ILE A 73 -2.83 -8.10 -7.14
N GLY A 74 -4.00 -7.56 -7.42
CA GLY A 74 -4.78 -7.93 -8.60
C GLY A 74 -4.00 -7.72 -9.89
N ASP A 75 -3.35 -6.55 -10.02
CA ASP A 75 -2.52 -6.24 -11.18
C ASP A 75 -1.33 -7.21 -11.28
N ALA A 76 -0.70 -7.53 -10.15
CA ALA A 76 0.41 -8.48 -10.10
C ALA A 76 -0.02 -9.88 -10.56
N LEU A 77 -1.23 -10.32 -10.15
CA LEU A 77 -1.77 -11.61 -10.61
C LEU A 77 -2.00 -11.62 -12.12
N MET A 78 -2.48 -10.54 -12.68
CA MET A 78 -2.64 -10.42 -14.13
C MET A 78 -1.29 -10.47 -14.85
N LEU A 79 -0.30 -9.77 -14.32
CA LEU A 79 1.05 -9.80 -14.88
C LEU A 79 1.66 -11.21 -14.79
N LEU A 80 1.40 -11.90 -13.70
CA LEU A 80 1.87 -13.27 -13.51
C LEU A 80 1.28 -14.21 -14.56
N ASP A 81 0.00 -14.09 -14.83
CA ASP A 81 -0.67 -14.90 -15.85
C ASP A 81 -0.13 -14.62 -17.25
N ASN A 82 0.41 -13.43 -17.48
CA ASN A 82 1.01 -13.03 -18.76
C ASN A 82 2.53 -13.23 -18.78
N ASP A 83 3.08 -13.94 -17.79
CA ASP A 83 4.53 -14.18 -17.66
C ASP A 83 5.37 -12.90 -17.55
N SER A 84 4.77 -11.81 -17.12
CA SER A 84 5.43 -10.51 -16.99
C SER A 84 5.75 -10.13 -15.56
N PHE A 85 5.51 -11.02 -14.61
CA PHE A 85 5.71 -10.76 -13.19
C PHE A 85 6.89 -11.55 -12.64
N GLY A 86 7.53 -10.99 -11.62
CA GLY A 86 8.62 -11.67 -10.93
C GLY A 86 10.00 -11.34 -11.46
N GLU A 87 10.06 -10.54 -12.49
CA GLU A 87 11.33 -10.05 -13.04
C GLU A 87 11.42 -8.54 -12.80
N CYS A 88 12.64 -8.08 -12.55
CA CYS A 88 12.88 -6.67 -12.33
C CYS A 88 12.56 -5.87 -13.60
N TYR A 89 11.78 -4.84 -13.46
CA TYR A 89 11.41 -3.96 -14.57
C TYR A 89 12.63 -3.29 -15.22
N GLU A 90 13.64 -2.97 -14.42
CA GLU A 90 14.81 -2.24 -14.92
C GLU A 90 15.94 -3.12 -15.42
N CYS A 91 16.33 -4.14 -14.66
CA CYS A 91 17.49 -4.97 -15.03
C CYS A 91 17.13 -6.33 -15.63
N GLY A 92 15.88 -6.74 -15.54
CA GLY A 92 15.43 -8.01 -16.08
C GLY A 92 15.77 -9.24 -15.25
N ASP A 93 16.48 -9.08 -14.15
CA ASP A 93 16.82 -10.20 -13.27
C ASP A 93 15.60 -10.64 -12.46
N GLU A 94 15.56 -11.90 -12.07
CA GLU A 94 14.50 -12.39 -11.20
C GLU A 94 14.50 -11.69 -9.84
N ILE A 95 13.33 -11.27 -9.41
CA ILE A 95 13.14 -10.77 -8.06
C ILE A 95 13.09 -12.00 -7.13
N SER A 96 13.81 -11.96 -6.01
CA SER A 96 13.86 -13.11 -5.09
C SER A 96 12.47 -13.41 -4.52
N ALA A 97 12.19 -14.69 -4.28
CA ALA A 97 10.94 -15.11 -3.65
C ALA A 97 10.79 -14.49 -2.25
N GLN A 98 11.89 -14.34 -1.53
CA GLN A 98 11.89 -13.72 -0.22
C GLN A 98 11.40 -12.27 -0.28
N ARG A 99 11.90 -11.51 -1.27
CA ARG A 99 11.45 -10.13 -1.47
C ARG A 99 9.98 -10.07 -1.85
N LEU A 100 9.52 -10.99 -2.71
CA LEU A 100 8.12 -11.04 -3.13
C LEU A 100 7.19 -11.49 -2.02
N ARG A 101 7.68 -12.26 -1.03
CA ARG A 101 6.87 -12.56 0.15
C ARG A 101 6.64 -11.32 1.01
N ALA A 102 7.66 -10.48 1.12
CA ALA A 102 7.55 -9.23 1.87
C ALA A 102 6.78 -8.17 1.09
N LEU A 103 7.04 -8.08 -0.21
CA LEU A 103 6.41 -7.10 -1.11
C LEU A 103 5.84 -7.83 -2.33
N PRO A 104 4.64 -8.41 -2.20
CA PRO A 104 4.08 -9.27 -3.25
C PRO A 104 3.88 -8.58 -4.61
N PHE A 105 3.83 -7.26 -4.60
CA PHE A 105 3.63 -6.47 -5.82
C PHE A 105 4.90 -5.73 -6.26
N ALA A 106 6.07 -6.15 -5.79
CA ALA A 106 7.33 -5.52 -6.18
C ALA A 106 7.60 -5.71 -7.67
N VAL A 107 8.00 -4.64 -8.34
CA VAL A 107 8.31 -4.64 -9.77
C VAL A 107 9.80 -4.46 -10.02
N ARG A 108 10.58 -4.19 -8.99
CA ARG A 108 12.03 -4.02 -9.06
C ARG A 108 12.72 -4.92 -8.06
N CYS A 109 13.92 -5.37 -8.42
CA CYS A 109 14.77 -6.10 -7.47
C CYS A 109 15.29 -5.14 -6.40
N LYS A 110 15.81 -5.69 -5.31
CA LYS A 110 16.34 -4.90 -4.20
C LYS A 110 17.40 -3.89 -4.66
N TYR A 111 18.31 -4.35 -5.50
CA TYR A 111 19.41 -3.51 -6.00
C TYR A 111 18.88 -2.30 -6.78
N CYS A 112 17.98 -2.52 -7.72
CA CYS A 112 17.44 -1.44 -8.54
C CYS A 112 16.58 -0.49 -7.73
N GLU A 113 15.84 -1.00 -6.75
CA GLU A 113 15.04 -0.15 -5.88
C GLU A 113 15.92 0.72 -4.98
N GLU A 114 16.96 0.18 -4.40
CA GLU A 114 17.91 0.93 -3.59
C GLU A 114 18.60 2.01 -4.42
N LYS A 115 18.99 1.68 -5.64
CA LYS A 115 19.60 2.64 -6.56
C LYS A 115 18.64 3.79 -6.87
N ARG A 116 17.39 3.46 -7.16
CA ARG A 116 16.35 4.46 -7.43
C ARG A 116 16.12 5.37 -6.24
N GLU A 117 16.06 4.81 -5.04
CA GLU A 117 15.88 5.57 -3.81
C GLU A 117 17.06 6.51 -3.55
N SER A 118 18.30 6.04 -3.79
CA SER A 118 19.50 6.86 -3.66
C SER A 118 19.48 8.04 -4.62
N GLU A 119 19.13 7.80 -5.88
CA GLU A 119 19.03 8.86 -6.88
C GLU A 119 17.96 9.89 -6.49
N THR A 120 16.83 9.43 -6.01
CA THR A 120 15.75 10.30 -5.57
C THR A 120 16.19 11.16 -4.38
N LYS A 121 16.93 10.60 -3.45
CA LYS A 121 17.46 11.34 -2.29
C LYS A 121 18.47 12.41 -2.72
N ILE A 122 19.34 12.08 -3.66
CA ILE A 122 20.32 13.03 -4.19
C ILE A 122 19.60 14.18 -4.88
N ASP A 123 18.60 13.89 -5.70
CA ASP A 123 17.81 14.93 -6.35
C ASP A 123 17.12 15.84 -5.36
N LYS A 124 16.54 15.30 -4.33
CA LYS A 124 15.89 16.09 -3.27
C LYS A 124 16.88 16.97 -2.52
N THR A 125 18.10 16.49 -2.33
CA THR A 125 19.14 17.24 -1.64
C THR A 125 19.71 18.36 -2.51
N ASN A 126 19.89 18.11 -3.78
CA ASN A 126 20.48 19.06 -4.72
C ASN A 126 19.48 20.01 -5.35
N GLY A 127 18.27 19.61 -5.45
CA GLY A 127 17.23 20.44 -6.02
C GLY A 127 16.77 21.44 -5.03
N GLN A 128 16.82 21.80 -4.70
CA GLN A 128 16.20 22.47 -4.12
C GLN A 128 15.65 22.82 -3.24
N PRO A 129 15.99 23.38 -3.07
CA PRO A 129 15.25 23.46 -1.87
C PRO A 129 13.79 23.62 -1.94
N ARG A 130 13.60 23.43 -2.37
CA ARG A 130 12.59 23.08 -2.39
C ARG A 130 11.85 23.04 -1.85
N SER A 131 11.60 23.63 -2.00
CA SER A 131 10.98 23.44 -1.48
C SER A 131 10.41 23.31 -0.94
N THR A 132 10.45 23.41 -0.60
CA THR A 132 9.84 23.22 0.06
C THR A 132 9.39 23.70 0.63
N ILE A 133 9.61 24.34 0.66
CA ILE A 133 9.11 24.78 1.00
C ILE A 133 8.62 25.13 0.41
N SER A 134 8.66 25.35 -0.30
CA SER A 134 8.18 25.29 -0.83
C SER A 134 7.43 24.98 -1.01
N LEU A 135 7.20 24.97 -0.93
CA LEU A 135 6.39 24.57 -0.85
C LEU A 135 5.79 24.81 -0.29
N PHE A 136 5.75 25.33 0.10
CA PHE A 136 5.31 25.53 0.64
C PHE A 136 5.47 26.24 0.60
N LEU A 137 6.02 26.72 0.18
CA LEU A 137 6.32 27.08 -0.07
C LEU A 137 6.75 27.17 -0.85
N ASP A 138 7.07 27.28 -1.36
CA ASP A 138 7.48 27.10 -2.06
C ASP A 138 7.81 27.28 -2.49
N HIS A 139 8.08 27.86 -2.91
CA HIS A 139 8.54 27.84 -3.32
C HIS A 139 8.92 28.18 -3.91
N PRO A 140 9.25 28.59 -4.25
CA PRO A 140 9.67 28.72 -4.80
C PRO A 140 10.04 28.84 -5.33
N ASN A 141 10.47 29.01 -5.78
CA ASN A 141 10.79 28.82 -6.15
C ASN A 141 10.69 28.74 -6.52
#